data_69a7b95e95e5d41b5d26d7b3787d0614
#
_entry.id   69a7b95e95e5d41b5d26d7b3787d0614
#
_cell.length_a   1.000
_cell.length_b   1.000
_cell.length_c   1.000
_cell.angle_alpha   90.00
_cell.angle_beta   90.00
_cell.angle_gamma   90.00
#
_symmetry.space_group_name_H-M   'P 1'
#
loop_
_entity.id
_entity.type
_entity.pdbx_description
1 polymer ?
#
loop_
_entity_poly.entity_id
_entity_poly.type
_entity_poly.pdbx_seq_one_letter_code
_entity_poly.pdbx_strand_id
1 'polypeptide(L)'
;SIDEVRAYEGLAALPDGEYYYEDYLETFSAEGFEPLLLPLNLTINGEEMTADLTGASPQVPAPVNSTLAVTAASVYIALKSTLDPAHALNHGSFRPVTVVAPERTIVNVGHPAPAGSHGEIRKRVIATMLGALSRACPELVSADIHRTSFHNLIGGVDPATNAEFVHYEWACGGNGGFLEADGPSAMAAIDWGDLTTVQPTEVLESRFPLHIEWTQLGLDSGGPGERRGGLGMRRALRLTRGTAAYSLLSDGAIMPPFGVHGGETGAPVDSYVINADETEHHFASPGKVGGHPLAEGDTVILQSAAGGGYGDPLRRDPEEVHRDVENDLVSREIAKTIYGVRFDNDGTIDIEGTASHRAALSEARPRLRTISDENDPYVASGPSRRRTIRLHPADLAAHDLAPDQKIELLDEVGAPLRGWVVSDDTVVQGTTPLDELGLRLLGVEAGAEVYIRPLYTPVVEYRTAPVT
;
A
#
# COMPACT_ATOMS: atom_id res chain seq x y z
N SER A 1 -31.40 16.61 2.52
CA SER A 1 -31.71 15.52 1.58
C SER A 1 -31.72 14.18 2.32
N ILE A 2 -32.24 13.13 1.73
CA ILE A 2 -32.23 11.80 2.34
C ILE A 2 -30.77 11.30 2.56
N ASP A 3 -29.89 11.62 1.63
CA ASP A 3 -28.48 11.25 1.73
C ASP A 3 -27.73 12.05 2.82
N GLU A 4 -28.20 13.24 3.12
CA GLU A 4 -27.71 14.02 4.27
C GLU A 4 -28.11 13.38 5.60
N VAL A 5 -29.35 12.93 5.72
CA VAL A 5 -29.82 12.21 6.93
C VAL A 5 -29.02 10.93 7.15
N ARG A 6 -28.81 10.13 6.08
CA ARG A 6 -27.98 8.93 6.15
C ARG A 6 -26.54 9.21 6.57
N ALA A 7 -25.95 10.32 6.09
CA ALA A 7 -24.59 10.70 6.46
C ALA A 7 -24.49 10.99 7.96
N TYR A 8 -25.45 11.74 8.52
CA TYR A 8 -25.53 12.02 9.97
C TYR A 8 -25.78 10.71 10.77
N GLU A 9 -26.73 9.88 10.35
CA GLU A 9 -27.01 8.59 11.01
C GLU A 9 -25.79 7.64 10.95
N GLY A 10 -25.09 7.61 9.82
CA GLY A 10 -23.89 6.80 9.65
C GLY A 10 -22.76 7.22 10.60
N LEU A 11 -22.55 8.53 10.76
CA LEU A 11 -21.54 9.04 11.69
C LEU A 11 -21.94 8.82 13.15
N ALA A 12 -23.21 9.06 13.51
CA ALA A 12 -23.71 8.83 14.85
C ALA A 12 -23.63 7.37 15.33
N ALA A 13 -23.48 6.43 14.38
CA ALA A 13 -23.27 5.02 14.70
C ALA A 13 -21.82 4.66 15.06
N LEU A 14 -20.88 5.58 14.78
CA LEU A 14 -19.46 5.38 15.10
C LEU A 14 -19.15 5.86 16.53
N PRO A 15 -18.16 5.24 17.19
CA PRO A 15 -17.71 5.73 18.50
C PRO A 15 -17.11 7.14 18.41
N ASP A 16 -17.51 8.03 19.32
CA ASP A 16 -16.84 9.32 19.49
C ASP A 16 -15.38 9.12 19.89
N GLY A 17 -14.50 9.96 19.37
CA GLY A 17 -13.08 9.90 19.70
C GLY A 17 -12.17 10.59 18.70
N GLU A 18 -10.89 10.51 18.99
CA GLU A 18 -9.81 10.95 18.12
C GLU A 18 -9.00 9.73 17.65
N TYR A 19 -8.91 9.58 16.34
CA TYR A 19 -8.25 8.47 15.68
C TYR A 19 -7.12 9.03 14.82
N TYR A 20 -5.90 8.61 15.07
CA TYR A 20 -4.73 9.09 14.36
C TYR A 20 -4.17 8.01 13.46
N TYR A 21 -3.76 8.39 12.25
CA TYR A 21 -2.94 7.57 11.38
C TYR A 21 -1.98 8.43 10.58
N GLU A 22 -0.84 7.87 10.19
CA GLU A 22 0.14 8.54 9.35
C GLU A 22 0.68 7.60 8.29
N ASP A 23 0.99 8.15 7.15
CA ASP A 23 1.55 7.43 6.03
C ASP A 23 2.51 8.32 5.23
N TYR A 24 3.09 7.78 4.17
CA TYR A 24 4.12 8.45 3.39
C TYR A 24 3.81 8.39 1.91
N LEU A 25 3.88 9.54 1.25
CA LEU A 25 3.99 9.63 -0.19
C LEU A 25 5.47 9.57 -0.57
N GLU A 26 5.78 8.88 -1.65
CA GLU A 26 7.15 8.68 -2.11
C GLU A 26 7.55 9.76 -3.12
N THR A 27 8.68 10.43 -2.86
CA THR A 27 9.34 11.26 -3.85
C THR A 27 10.83 10.96 -3.89
N PHE A 28 11.52 11.44 -4.89
CA PHE A 28 12.94 11.22 -5.09
C PHE A 28 13.63 12.52 -5.44
N SER A 29 14.79 12.72 -4.85
CA SER A 29 15.76 13.74 -5.22
C SER A 29 17.01 13.10 -5.83
N ALA A 30 18.00 13.93 -6.13
CA ALA A 30 19.32 13.43 -6.52
C ALA A 30 20.01 12.61 -5.42
N GLU A 31 19.55 12.76 -4.17
CA GLU A 31 20.09 12.08 -2.99
C GLU A 31 19.37 10.75 -2.68
N GLY A 32 18.31 10.44 -3.41
CA GLY A 32 17.56 9.20 -3.28
C GLY A 32 16.11 9.38 -2.84
N PHE A 33 15.57 8.39 -2.11
CA PHE A 33 14.19 8.38 -1.63
C PHE A 33 13.95 9.42 -0.53
N GLU A 34 12.89 10.20 -0.72
CA GLU A 34 12.42 11.17 0.24
C GLU A 34 10.95 10.90 0.62
N PRO A 35 10.68 10.41 1.85
CA PRO A 35 9.31 10.23 2.32
C PRO A 35 8.66 11.57 2.66
N LEU A 36 7.47 11.81 2.15
CA LEU A 36 6.64 12.96 2.48
C LEU A 36 5.54 12.51 3.44
N LEU A 37 5.62 12.98 4.68
CA LEU A 37 4.67 12.61 5.74
C LEU A 37 3.28 13.14 5.43
N LEU A 38 2.29 12.26 5.56
CA LEU A 38 0.86 12.53 5.47
C LEU A 38 0.17 12.05 6.76
N PRO A 39 0.07 12.90 7.79
CA PRO A 39 -0.65 12.59 9.01
C PRO A 39 -2.13 12.94 8.84
N LEU A 40 -2.96 12.25 9.59
CA LEU A 40 -4.39 12.53 9.72
C LEU A 40 -4.83 12.33 11.16
N ASN A 41 -5.44 13.36 11.74
CA ASN A 41 -6.23 13.25 12.95
C ASN A 41 -7.72 13.29 12.57
N LEU A 42 -8.42 12.20 12.83
CA LEU A 42 -9.85 12.04 12.57
C LEU A 42 -10.59 12.19 13.88
N THR A 43 -11.40 13.25 14.01
CA THR A 43 -12.24 13.48 15.19
C THR A 43 -13.69 13.17 14.84
N ILE A 44 -14.31 12.27 15.61
CA ILE A 44 -15.73 11.94 15.52
C ILE A 44 -16.40 12.45 16.79
N ASN A 45 -17.45 13.28 16.64
CA ASN A 45 -18.20 13.85 17.75
C ASN A 45 -19.69 13.85 17.38
N GLY A 46 -20.42 12.88 17.88
CA GLY A 46 -21.83 12.65 17.56
C GLY A 46 -22.05 12.45 16.06
N GLU A 47 -22.70 13.43 15.43
CA GLU A 47 -23.09 13.39 14.02
C GLU A 47 -22.09 14.10 13.10
N GLU A 48 -20.95 14.59 13.62
CA GLU A 48 -19.98 15.38 12.87
C GLU A 48 -18.60 14.72 12.86
N MET A 49 -17.87 14.91 11.78
CA MET A 49 -16.51 14.40 11.60
C MET A 49 -15.58 15.50 11.11
N THR A 50 -14.38 15.57 11.68
CA THR A 50 -13.29 16.41 11.19
C THR A 50 -12.10 15.55 10.79
N ALA A 51 -11.68 15.67 9.53
CA ALA A 51 -10.45 15.10 9.00
C ALA A 51 -9.38 16.20 8.93
N ASP A 52 -8.44 16.20 9.87
CA ASP A 52 -7.40 17.21 10.00
C ASP A 52 -6.04 16.64 9.55
N LEU A 53 -5.50 17.21 8.46
CA LEU A 53 -4.21 16.84 7.84
C LEU A 53 -3.09 17.83 8.27
N THR A 54 -3.27 18.53 9.38
CA THR A 54 -2.22 19.39 9.94
C THR A 54 -0.97 18.61 10.28
N GLY A 55 0.19 19.11 9.84
CA GLY A 55 1.47 18.41 9.94
C GLY A 55 1.90 17.69 8.65
N ALA A 56 1.06 17.71 7.60
CA ALA A 56 1.45 17.22 6.27
C ALA A 56 2.71 17.95 5.77
N SER A 57 3.59 17.21 5.09
CA SER A 57 4.83 17.75 4.53
C SER A 57 4.59 18.98 3.68
N PRO A 58 5.52 19.94 3.66
CA PRO A 58 5.45 21.08 2.75
C PRO A 58 5.32 20.66 1.30
N GLN A 59 4.70 21.50 0.47
CA GLN A 59 4.66 21.27 -0.98
C GLN A 59 6.05 21.15 -1.59
N VAL A 60 6.18 20.29 -2.60
CA VAL A 60 7.45 19.99 -3.26
C VAL A 60 7.44 20.42 -4.74
N PRO A 61 8.62 20.65 -5.36
CA PRO A 61 8.72 20.99 -6.77
C PRO A 61 8.50 19.79 -7.72
N ALA A 62 7.87 18.73 -7.23
CA ALA A 62 7.51 17.53 -7.99
C ALA A 62 5.99 17.48 -8.20
N PRO A 63 5.45 16.80 -9.25
CA PRO A 63 4.05 16.85 -9.61
C PRO A 63 3.14 16.01 -8.69
N VAL A 64 3.58 15.67 -7.49
CA VAL A 64 2.90 14.80 -6.53
C VAL A 64 2.06 15.55 -5.48
N ASN A 65 1.95 16.87 -5.58
CA ASN A 65 1.08 17.66 -4.68
C ASN A 65 -0.39 17.55 -5.08
N SER A 66 -1.28 17.84 -4.12
CA SER A 66 -2.74 17.88 -4.30
C SER A 66 -3.32 19.28 -4.08
N THR A 67 -4.42 19.56 -4.73
CA THR A 67 -5.28 20.71 -4.41
C THR A 67 -6.25 20.37 -3.28
N LEU A 68 -6.76 21.37 -2.56
CA LEU A 68 -7.78 21.17 -1.52
C LEU A 68 -8.99 20.37 -2.04
N ALA A 69 -9.43 20.65 -3.26
CA ALA A 69 -10.59 19.96 -3.85
C ALA A 69 -10.35 18.46 -4.01
N VAL A 70 -9.16 18.05 -4.46
CA VAL A 70 -8.80 16.62 -4.61
C VAL A 70 -8.63 15.97 -3.24
N THR A 71 -8.01 16.65 -2.28
CA THR A 71 -7.85 16.15 -0.91
C THR A 71 -9.21 15.93 -0.24
N ALA A 72 -10.13 16.88 -0.34
CA ALA A 72 -11.49 16.73 0.18
C ALA A 72 -12.23 15.58 -0.50
N ALA A 73 -12.14 15.48 -1.84
CA ALA A 73 -12.73 14.36 -2.57
C ALA A 73 -12.19 12.99 -2.11
N SER A 74 -10.91 12.92 -1.76
CA SER A 74 -10.28 11.68 -1.25
C SER A 74 -10.85 11.25 0.09
N VAL A 75 -11.03 12.21 1.01
CA VAL A 75 -11.70 11.98 2.30
C VAL A 75 -13.13 11.48 2.07
N TYR A 76 -13.87 12.12 1.16
CA TYR A 76 -15.25 11.75 0.85
C TYR A 76 -15.36 10.36 0.21
N ILE A 77 -14.43 9.97 -0.66
CA ILE A 77 -14.38 8.64 -1.26
C ILE A 77 -14.18 7.58 -0.17
N ALA A 78 -13.20 7.77 0.72
CA ALA A 78 -12.94 6.85 1.82
C ALA A 78 -14.18 6.67 2.72
N LEU A 79 -14.82 7.76 3.12
CA LEU A 79 -16.02 7.72 3.94
C LEU A 79 -17.20 7.05 3.22
N LYS A 80 -17.43 7.41 1.97
CA LYS A 80 -18.54 6.86 1.18
C LYS A 80 -18.41 5.36 0.97
N SER A 81 -17.20 4.89 0.65
CA SER A 81 -16.94 3.47 0.46
C SER A 81 -17.04 2.66 1.75
N THR A 82 -16.80 3.29 2.91
CA THR A 82 -16.85 2.62 4.22
C THR A 82 -18.24 2.65 4.84
N LEU A 83 -18.89 3.83 4.87
CA LEU A 83 -20.11 4.02 5.64
C LEU A 83 -21.41 3.88 4.84
N ASP A 84 -21.38 4.15 3.54
CA ASP A 84 -22.59 4.14 2.71
C ASP A 84 -22.28 3.78 1.23
N PRO A 85 -21.71 2.58 0.95
CA PRO A 85 -21.30 2.21 -0.41
C PRO A 85 -22.48 2.01 -1.38
N ALA A 86 -23.67 1.70 -0.86
CA ALA A 86 -24.79 1.23 -1.68
C ALA A 86 -25.64 2.36 -2.29
N HIS A 87 -25.53 3.60 -1.81
CA HIS A 87 -26.41 4.68 -2.24
C HIS A 87 -25.69 5.72 -3.10
N ALA A 88 -26.46 6.42 -3.93
CA ALA A 88 -25.93 7.55 -4.71
C ALA A 88 -25.37 8.64 -3.79
N LEU A 89 -24.37 9.36 -4.26
CA LEU A 89 -23.76 10.45 -3.52
C LEU A 89 -24.19 11.82 -4.06
N ASN A 90 -24.28 12.80 -3.18
CA ASN A 90 -24.44 14.20 -3.51
C ASN A 90 -23.83 15.09 -2.41
N HIS A 91 -23.94 16.39 -2.58
CA HIS A 91 -23.38 17.35 -1.59
C HIS A 91 -23.91 17.12 -0.15
N GLY A 92 -25.14 16.66 0.01
CA GLY A 92 -25.71 16.37 1.33
C GLY A 92 -24.97 15.26 2.07
N SER A 93 -24.43 14.27 1.35
CA SER A 93 -23.67 13.16 1.92
C SER A 93 -22.41 13.59 2.68
N PHE A 94 -21.90 14.80 2.43
CA PHE A 94 -20.62 15.27 3.01
C PHE A 94 -20.77 16.51 3.90
N ARG A 95 -22.00 16.98 4.14
CA ARG A 95 -22.24 18.14 5.01
C ARG A 95 -21.70 18.01 6.43
N PRO A 96 -21.80 16.83 7.08
CA PRO A 96 -21.28 16.67 8.43
C PRO A 96 -19.75 16.49 8.48
N VAL A 97 -19.05 16.59 7.35
CA VAL A 97 -17.61 16.32 7.26
C VAL A 97 -16.84 17.61 7.00
N THR A 98 -15.96 17.95 7.94
CA THR A 98 -15.00 19.06 7.80
C THR A 98 -13.63 18.50 7.40
N VAL A 99 -13.00 19.08 6.36
CA VAL A 99 -11.63 18.74 5.94
C VAL A 99 -10.71 19.91 6.19
N VAL A 100 -9.71 19.73 7.04
CA VAL A 100 -8.67 20.71 7.34
C VAL A 100 -7.39 20.29 6.62
N ALA A 101 -6.96 21.10 5.64
CA ALA A 101 -5.73 20.88 4.87
C ALA A 101 -4.96 22.20 4.80
N PRO A 102 -3.84 22.32 5.54
CA PRO A 102 -3.06 23.57 5.59
C PRO A 102 -2.51 23.96 4.22
N GLU A 103 -2.55 25.24 3.91
CA GLU A 103 -2.01 25.79 2.66
C GLU A 103 -0.50 25.55 2.52
N ARG A 104 -0.02 25.45 1.29
CA ARG A 104 1.38 25.23 0.93
C ARG A 104 1.97 23.90 1.43
N THR A 105 1.11 22.93 1.60
CA THR A 105 1.49 21.53 1.88
C THR A 105 1.19 20.64 0.68
N ILE A 106 1.64 19.37 0.74
CA ILE A 106 1.36 18.38 -0.29
C ILE A 106 -0.14 18.10 -0.47
N VAL A 107 -0.97 18.41 0.53
CA VAL A 107 -2.44 18.20 0.51
C VAL A 107 -3.24 19.45 0.13
N ASN A 108 -2.62 20.62 0.08
CA ASN A 108 -3.25 21.88 -0.33
C ASN A 108 -2.21 22.82 -0.94
N VAL A 109 -1.85 22.52 -2.18
CA VAL A 109 -0.77 23.18 -2.90
C VAL A 109 -1.09 24.63 -3.24
N GLY A 110 -0.12 25.51 -3.03
CA GLY A 110 -0.13 26.89 -3.50
C GLY A 110 0.71 27.08 -4.76
N HIS A 111 0.25 27.95 -5.67
CA HIS A 111 1.00 28.33 -6.87
C HIS A 111 2.42 28.80 -6.52
N PRO A 112 3.48 28.49 -7.29
CA PRO A 112 3.47 27.81 -8.61
C PRO A 112 3.78 26.30 -8.55
N ALA A 113 3.68 25.65 -7.39
CA ALA A 113 4.03 24.24 -7.26
C ALA A 113 3.13 23.33 -8.12
N PRO A 114 3.71 22.29 -8.77
CA PRO A 114 2.97 21.42 -9.68
C PRO A 114 2.07 20.41 -8.94
N ALA A 115 0.92 20.07 -9.54
CA ALA A 115 -0.04 19.10 -9.03
C ALA A 115 -0.53 18.12 -10.13
N GLY A 116 0.26 17.89 -11.17
CA GLY A 116 -0.14 17.11 -12.35
C GLY A 116 -0.45 15.65 -12.06
N SER A 117 0.16 15.07 -11.03
CA SER A 117 -0.03 13.67 -10.61
C SER A 117 -0.76 13.56 -9.28
N HIS A 118 -1.74 14.41 -9.07
CA HIS A 118 -2.59 14.40 -7.89
C HIS A 118 -3.28 13.05 -7.62
N GLY A 119 -3.33 12.16 -8.60
CA GLY A 119 -3.83 10.79 -8.44
C GLY A 119 -3.06 9.96 -7.43
N GLU A 120 -1.76 10.20 -7.27
CA GLU A 120 -0.93 9.47 -6.31
C GLU A 120 -1.27 9.89 -4.87
N ILE A 121 -1.24 11.19 -4.60
CA ILE A 121 -1.59 11.68 -3.26
C ILE A 121 -3.05 11.45 -2.91
N ARG A 122 -3.97 11.48 -3.91
CA ARG A 122 -5.38 11.14 -3.70
C ARG A 122 -5.54 9.77 -3.07
N LYS A 123 -4.90 8.75 -3.62
CA LYS A 123 -4.95 7.39 -3.08
C LYS A 123 -4.28 7.28 -1.73
N ARG A 124 -3.22 8.06 -1.51
CA ARG A 124 -2.56 8.09 -0.21
C ARG A 124 -3.44 8.69 0.88
N VAL A 125 -4.20 9.76 0.58
CA VAL A 125 -5.19 10.32 1.52
C VAL A 125 -6.29 9.30 1.82
N ILE A 126 -6.78 8.56 0.79
CA ILE A 126 -7.75 7.48 1.00
C ILE A 126 -7.16 6.41 1.94
N ALA A 127 -5.95 5.95 1.68
CA ALA A 127 -5.27 4.96 2.52
C ALA A 127 -5.12 5.44 3.97
N THR A 128 -4.71 6.71 4.17
CA THR A 128 -4.57 7.29 5.51
C THR A 128 -5.92 7.37 6.24
N MET A 129 -7.00 7.69 5.52
CA MET A 129 -8.37 7.64 6.06
C MET A 129 -8.76 6.22 6.47
N LEU A 130 -8.50 5.20 5.62
CA LEU A 130 -8.77 3.80 5.96
C LEU A 130 -7.96 3.37 7.20
N GLY A 131 -6.69 3.80 7.31
CA GLY A 131 -5.86 3.55 8.47
C GLY A 131 -6.47 4.10 9.78
N ALA A 132 -6.92 5.35 9.77
CA ALA A 132 -7.58 5.96 10.94
C ALA A 132 -8.93 5.30 11.26
N LEU A 133 -9.77 5.07 10.23
CA LEU A 133 -11.07 4.42 10.37
C LEU A 133 -10.96 2.97 10.84
N SER A 134 -9.85 2.27 10.58
CA SER A 134 -9.68 0.86 10.98
C SER A 134 -9.78 0.64 12.51
N ARG A 135 -9.62 1.69 13.32
CA ARG A 135 -9.88 1.66 14.76
C ARG A 135 -11.29 2.12 15.13
N ALA A 136 -11.82 3.11 14.41
CA ALA A 136 -13.16 3.63 14.67
C ALA A 136 -14.25 2.62 14.29
N CYS A 137 -14.09 1.92 13.17
CA CYS A 137 -15.06 0.97 12.64
C CYS A 137 -14.37 -0.25 11.97
N PRO A 138 -13.73 -1.11 12.79
CA PRO A 138 -12.88 -2.21 12.29
C PRO A 138 -13.61 -3.17 11.34
N GLU A 139 -14.89 -3.40 11.53
CA GLU A 139 -15.70 -4.31 10.72
C GLU A 139 -16.09 -3.74 9.35
N LEU A 140 -16.02 -2.43 9.17
CA LEU A 140 -16.46 -1.74 7.95
C LEU A 140 -15.31 -1.38 7.01
N VAL A 141 -14.07 -1.42 7.49
CA VAL A 141 -12.90 -0.96 6.76
C VAL A 141 -12.16 -2.12 6.13
N SER A 142 -11.79 -1.97 4.85
CA SER A 142 -10.83 -2.88 4.22
C SER A 142 -9.40 -2.55 4.65
N ALA A 143 -8.49 -3.50 4.50
CA ALA A 143 -7.06 -3.20 4.45
C ALA A 143 -6.74 -2.29 3.26
N ASP A 144 -5.49 -1.81 3.21
CA ASP A 144 -5.09 -0.83 2.21
C ASP A 144 -5.12 -1.38 0.77
N ILE A 145 -5.46 -0.50 -0.16
CA ILE A 145 -5.53 -0.75 -1.60
C ILE A 145 -4.14 -0.61 -2.25
N HIS A 146 -4.00 -0.87 -3.53
CA HIS A 146 -2.72 -0.76 -4.25
C HIS A 146 -2.15 0.67 -4.40
N ARG A 147 -2.74 1.69 -3.79
CA ARG A 147 -2.21 3.03 -3.47
C ARG A 147 -1.72 3.91 -4.63
N THR A 148 -1.78 3.48 -5.87
CA THR A 148 -1.17 4.20 -7.00
C THR A 148 -2.09 4.24 -8.20
N SER A 149 -1.94 5.27 -9.04
CA SER A 149 -2.54 5.31 -10.37
C SER A 149 -1.72 4.51 -11.38
N PHE A 150 -0.46 4.24 -11.08
CA PHE A 150 0.45 3.49 -11.94
C PHE A 150 0.52 4.05 -13.36
N HIS A 151 0.94 5.30 -13.49
CA HIS A 151 1.06 5.99 -14.78
C HIS A 151 2.21 5.41 -15.61
N ASN A 152 1.93 4.41 -16.42
CA ASN A 152 2.88 3.74 -17.30
C ASN A 152 2.85 4.37 -18.71
N LEU A 153 3.98 4.86 -19.18
CA LEU A 153 4.12 5.53 -20.48
C LEU A 153 5.29 4.93 -21.27
N ILE A 154 5.00 4.56 -22.52
CA ILE A 154 6.03 4.21 -23.51
C ILE A 154 5.76 5.04 -24.76
N GLY A 155 6.69 5.91 -25.13
CA GLY A 155 6.50 6.81 -26.26
C GLY A 155 7.73 6.89 -27.17
N GLY A 156 7.50 7.06 -28.46
CA GLY A 156 8.56 7.12 -29.47
C GLY A 156 8.04 7.40 -30.86
N VAL A 157 8.84 7.03 -31.88
CA VAL A 157 8.45 7.11 -33.29
C VAL A 157 8.42 5.71 -33.86
N ASP A 158 7.28 5.31 -34.44
CA ASP A 158 7.16 4.05 -35.15
C ASP A 158 7.83 4.15 -36.53
N PRO A 159 8.95 3.44 -36.78
CA PRO A 159 9.68 3.54 -38.05
C PRO A 159 8.89 3.00 -39.24
N ALA A 160 7.86 2.17 -39.03
CA ALA A 160 7.04 1.66 -40.14
C ALA A 160 6.05 2.71 -40.69
N THR A 161 5.62 3.65 -39.88
CA THR A 161 4.64 4.70 -40.23
C THR A 161 5.27 6.10 -40.22
N ASN A 162 6.41 6.26 -39.59
CA ASN A 162 7.05 7.53 -39.24
C ASN A 162 6.15 8.45 -38.39
N ALA A 163 5.24 7.86 -37.62
CA ALA A 163 4.35 8.58 -36.74
C ALA A 163 4.81 8.48 -35.29
N GLU A 164 4.64 9.57 -34.56
CA GLU A 164 4.83 9.58 -33.11
C GLU A 164 3.73 8.73 -32.46
N PHE A 165 4.08 8.03 -31.38
CA PHE A 165 3.12 7.31 -30.56
C PHE A 165 3.41 7.54 -29.07
N VAL A 166 2.35 7.49 -28.28
CA VAL A 166 2.43 7.40 -26.81
C VAL A 166 1.41 6.34 -26.38
N HIS A 167 1.92 5.23 -25.87
CA HIS A 167 1.12 4.30 -25.08
C HIS A 167 1.07 4.81 -23.67
N TYR A 168 -0.14 4.97 -23.12
CA TYR A 168 -0.39 5.37 -21.76
C TYR A 168 -1.42 4.43 -21.13
N GLU A 169 -1.05 3.82 -20.00
CA GLU A 169 -1.86 2.82 -19.33
C GLU A 169 -1.81 3.02 -17.83
N TRP A 170 -2.92 2.74 -17.18
CA TRP A 170 -3.00 2.58 -15.74
C TRP A 170 -3.11 1.10 -15.41
N ALA A 171 -2.07 0.53 -14.79
CA ALA A 171 -2.13 -0.85 -14.37
C ALA A 171 -3.09 -1.02 -13.19
N CYS A 172 -3.90 -2.07 -13.26
CA CYS A 172 -4.71 -2.51 -12.14
C CYS A 172 -3.84 -3.13 -11.04
N GLY A 173 -4.31 -3.07 -9.79
CA GLY A 173 -3.60 -3.64 -8.63
C GLY A 173 -4.52 -4.45 -7.73
N GLY A 174 -4.00 -4.91 -6.61
CA GLY A 174 -4.79 -5.61 -5.61
C GLY A 174 -5.50 -4.64 -4.67
N ASN A 175 -6.75 -4.91 -4.32
CA ASN A 175 -7.45 -4.20 -3.26
C ASN A 175 -7.30 -4.93 -1.91
N GLY A 176 -7.48 -4.22 -0.81
CA GLY A 176 -7.34 -4.80 0.53
C GLY A 176 -8.37 -5.90 0.83
N GLY A 177 -7.98 -6.86 1.65
CA GLY A 177 -8.93 -7.79 2.26
C GLY A 177 -9.90 -7.06 3.20
N PHE A 178 -11.07 -7.61 3.43
CA PHE A 178 -12.07 -7.05 4.35
C PHE A 178 -12.78 -8.17 5.12
N LEU A 179 -13.56 -7.82 6.13
CA LEU A 179 -14.11 -8.79 7.10
C LEU A 179 -14.70 -10.05 6.45
N GLU A 180 -15.46 -9.91 5.37
CA GLU A 180 -16.25 -10.99 4.79
C GLU A 180 -15.57 -11.70 3.61
N ALA A 181 -14.53 -11.09 3.00
CA ALA A 181 -13.91 -11.65 1.79
C ALA A 181 -12.47 -11.22 1.56
N ASP A 182 -11.79 -11.99 0.73
CA ASP A 182 -10.49 -11.62 0.17
C ASP A 182 -10.60 -10.38 -0.72
N GLY A 183 -9.50 -9.62 -0.77
CA GLY A 183 -9.40 -8.47 -1.65
C GLY A 183 -9.47 -8.86 -3.13
N PRO A 184 -10.17 -8.10 -3.97
CA PRO A 184 -10.18 -8.32 -5.41
C PRO A 184 -8.79 -8.14 -6.01
N SER A 185 -8.39 -9.07 -6.90
CA SER A 185 -7.10 -9.06 -7.59
C SER A 185 -7.15 -8.30 -8.91
N ALA A 186 -6.07 -7.59 -9.25
CA ALA A 186 -5.90 -6.87 -10.52
C ALA A 186 -7.11 -6.00 -10.91
N MET A 187 -7.62 -5.23 -9.95
CA MET A 187 -8.75 -4.30 -10.16
C MET A 187 -8.30 -2.85 -10.24
N ALA A 188 -9.17 -2.02 -10.76
CA ALA A 188 -9.03 -0.57 -10.69
C ALA A 188 -9.05 -0.09 -9.24
N ALA A 189 -8.38 1.03 -8.96
CA ALA A 189 -8.40 1.63 -7.65
C ALA A 189 -9.82 2.11 -7.28
N ILE A 190 -10.12 2.09 -5.99
CA ILE A 190 -11.43 2.47 -5.43
C ILE A 190 -11.95 3.83 -5.90
N ASP A 191 -11.07 4.75 -6.28
CA ASP A 191 -11.39 6.10 -6.72
C ASP A 191 -11.65 6.23 -8.24
N TRP A 192 -11.53 5.15 -9.01
CA TRP A 192 -11.79 5.13 -10.45
C TRP A 192 -13.15 4.54 -10.82
N GLY A 193 -13.78 3.87 -9.88
CA GLY A 193 -14.98 3.09 -10.15
C GLY A 193 -14.69 1.78 -10.89
N ASP A 194 -15.73 1.01 -11.10
CA ASP A 194 -15.69 -0.36 -11.62
C ASP A 194 -15.61 -0.49 -13.16
N LEU A 195 -15.71 0.63 -13.88
CA LEU A 195 -15.70 0.62 -15.35
C LEU A 195 -14.31 0.81 -15.98
N THR A 196 -13.28 1.04 -15.17
CA THR A 196 -11.90 1.21 -15.65
C THR A 196 -11.24 -0.14 -15.82
N THR A 197 -10.71 -0.39 -17.02
CA THR A 197 -10.00 -1.64 -17.36
C THR A 197 -8.68 -1.33 -18.08
N VAL A 198 -7.76 -2.28 -18.09
CA VAL A 198 -6.58 -2.20 -18.94
C VAL A 198 -6.97 -2.35 -20.42
N GLN A 199 -6.19 -1.75 -21.31
CA GLN A 199 -6.43 -1.86 -22.75
C GLN A 199 -6.30 -3.32 -23.20
N PRO A 200 -7.25 -3.84 -24.03
CA PRO A 200 -7.13 -5.17 -24.62
C PRO A 200 -5.81 -5.32 -25.41
N THR A 201 -5.16 -6.48 -25.27
CA THR A 201 -3.86 -6.77 -25.88
C THR A 201 -3.88 -6.55 -27.40
N GLU A 202 -4.89 -7.05 -28.09
CA GLU A 202 -5.04 -6.96 -29.55
C GLU A 202 -5.16 -5.50 -30.02
N VAL A 203 -5.86 -4.67 -29.25
CA VAL A 203 -6.00 -3.23 -29.55
C VAL A 203 -4.67 -2.50 -29.34
N LEU A 204 -3.94 -2.83 -28.26
CA LEU A 204 -2.63 -2.26 -27.97
C LEU A 204 -1.65 -2.58 -29.09
N GLU A 205 -1.48 -3.86 -29.44
CA GLU A 205 -0.55 -4.35 -30.44
C GLU A 205 -0.87 -3.86 -31.87
N SER A 206 -2.17 -3.63 -32.15
CA SER A 206 -2.57 -3.06 -33.44
C SER A 206 -2.27 -1.58 -33.60
N ARG A 207 -2.10 -0.84 -32.49
CA ARG A 207 -1.92 0.61 -32.47
C ARG A 207 -0.47 1.05 -32.26
N PHE A 208 0.30 0.25 -31.52
CA PHE A 208 1.64 0.63 -31.06
C PHE A 208 2.67 -0.43 -31.49
N PRO A 209 3.95 -0.05 -31.66
CA PRO A 209 5.02 -1.01 -31.90
C PRO A 209 5.39 -1.76 -30.61
N LEU A 210 4.41 -2.29 -29.92
CA LEU A 210 4.52 -3.01 -28.65
C LEU A 210 3.88 -4.39 -28.78
N HIS A 211 4.43 -5.37 -28.07
CA HIS A 211 3.89 -6.71 -27.90
C HIS A 211 3.77 -7.04 -26.43
N ILE A 212 2.66 -7.64 -26.04
CA ILE A 212 2.43 -8.11 -24.68
C ILE A 212 2.87 -9.57 -24.59
N GLU A 213 4.04 -9.80 -24.02
CA GLU A 213 4.57 -11.14 -23.83
C GLU A 213 3.67 -11.96 -22.90
N TRP A 214 3.21 -11.35 -21.83
CA TRP A 214 2.28 -11.94 -20.86
C TRP A 214 1.65 -10.89 -19.97
N THR A 215 0.47 -11.24 -19.42
CA THR A 215 -0.19 -10.55 -18.30
C THR A 215 -0.64 -11.61 -17.32
N GLN A 216 -0.29 -11.46 -16.03
CA GLN A 216 -0.56 -12.45 -15.00
C GLN A 216 -0.78 -11.79 -13.63
N LEU A 217 -1.35 -12.54 -12.68
CA LEU A 217 -1.37 -12.17 -11.28
C LEU A 217 0.00 -12.45 -10.65
N GLY A 218 0.43 -11.59 -9.72
CA GLY A 218 1.66 -11.82 -8.95
C GLY A 218 1.44 -12.91 -7.91
N LEU A 219 2.08 -14.06 -8.04
CA LEU A 219 2.10 -15.09 -7.00
C LEU A 219 2.61 -14.50 -5.69
N ASP A 220 1.97 -14.81 -4.56
CA ASP A 220 2.30 -14.32 -3.21
C ASP A 220 2.20 -12.78 -3.02
N SER A 221 1.73 -12.04 -4.01
CA SER A 221 1.72 -10.59 -3.93
C SER A 221 0.63 -10.03 -3.00
N GLY A 222 -0.51 -10.69 -2.85
CA GLY A 222 -1.57 -10.25 -1.94
C GLY A 222 -1.14 -10.37 -0.48
N GLY A 223 -1.33 -9.32 0.31
CA GLY A 223 -0.99 -9.31 1.73
C GLY A 223 -1.64 -10.47 2.47
N PRO A 224 -0.86 -11.32 3.16
CA PRO A 224 -1.42 -12.40 3.96
C PRO A 224 -2.34 -11.89 5.06
N GLY A 225 -3.44 -12.60 5.31
CA GLY A 225 -4.43 -12.27 6.33
C GLY A 225 -5.42 -13.41 6.53
N GLU A 226 -6.29 -13.32 7.52
CA GLU A 226 -7.47 -14.18 7.62
C GLU A 226 -8.31 -14.05 6.33
N ARG A 227 -8.38 -12.80 5.81
CA ARG A 227 -8.77 -12.49 4.44
C ARG A 227 -7.57 -11.93 3.71
N ARG A 228 -7.14 -12.61 2.66
CA ARG A 228 -5.98 -12.22 1.86
C ARG A 228 -6.26 -10.93 1.09
N GLY A 229 -5.27 -10.07 0.98
CA GLY A 229 -5.29 -8.96 0.03
C GLY A 229 -5.36 -9.46 -1.42
N GLY A 230 -5.93 -8.67 -2.30
CA GLY A 230 -5.95 -8.92 -3.74
C GLY A 230 -4.52 -8.91 -4.32
N LEU A 231 -4.28 -9.78 -5.30
CA LEU A 231 -2.99 -9.86 -5.97
C LEU A 231 -2.79 -8.69 -6.93
N GLY A 232 -1.56 -8.21 -7.03
CA GLY A 232 -1.15 -7.23 -8.03
C GLY A 232 -1.12 -7.85 -9.44
N MET A 233 -1.22 -6.99 -10.45
CA MET A 233 -1.04 -7.36 -11.84
C MET A 233 0.45 -7.28 -12.22
N ARG A 234 0.92 -8.25 -12.98
CA ARG A 234 2.23 -8.23 -13.64
C ARG A 234 2.04 -8.23 -15.14
N ARG A 235 2.88 -7.47 -15.85
CA ARG A 235 2.79 -7.36 -17.31
C ARG A 235 4.16 -7.16 -17.93
N ALA A 236 4.40 -7.79 -19.08
CA ALA A 236 5.62 -7.62 -19.88
C ALA A 236 5.26 -7.00 -21.24
N LEU A 237 5.86 -5.84 -21.53
CA LEU A 237 5.64 -5.09 -22.75
C LEU A 237 6.96 -4.99 -23.52
N ARG A 238 7.06 -5.67 -24.66
CA ARG A 238 8.26 -5.63 -25.53
C ARG A 238 8.11 -4.60 -26.65
N LEU A 239 9.13 -3.76 -26.85
CA LEU A 239 9.22 -2.89 -28.00
C LEU A 239 9.61 -3.73 -29.24
N THR A 240 8.73 -3.78 -30.23
CA THR A 240 8.89 -4.67 -31.41
C THR A 240 9.70 -4.06 -32.54
N ARG A 241 9.85 -2.73 -32.59
CA ARG A 241 10.61 -2.01 -33.60
C ARG A 241 10.90 -0.58 -33.19
N GLY A 242 12.03 -0.05 -33.63
CA GLY A 242 12.44 1.34 -33.42
C GLY A 242 13.01 1.61 -32.04
N THR A 243 12.83 2.83 -31.57
CA THR A 243 13.27 3.29 -30.25
C THR A 243 12.13 4.01 -29.53
N ALA A 244 12.12 3.92 -28.21
CA ALA A 244 11.12 4.58 -27.36
C ALA A 244 11.75 5.10 -26.08
N ALA A 245 10.99 5.85 -25.29
CA ALA A 245 11.31 6.20 -23.92
C ALA A 245 10.25 5.62 -22.98
N TYR A 246 10.70 5.00 -21.91
CA TYR A 246 9.86 4.48 -20.84
C TYR A 246 9.82 5.44 -19.66
N SER A 247 8.63 5.72 -19.15
CA SER A 247 8.42 6.47 -17.92
C SER A 247 7.36 5.81 -17.07
N LEU A 248 7.59 5.80 -15.77
CA LEU A 248 6.61 5.33 -14.77
C LEU A 248 6.52 6.35 -13.65
N LEU A 249 5.30 6.73 -13.30
CA LEU A 249 5.00 7.43 -12.06
C LEU A 249 4.00 6.61 -11.27
N SER A 250 4.45 6.10 -10.13
CA SER A 250 3.74 5.21 -9.25
C SER A 250 4.16 5.45 -7.81
N ASP A 251 3.41 4.97 -6.86
CA ASP A 251 3.69 5.03 -5.43
C ASP A 251 3.56 3.65 -4.80
N GLY A 252 4.13 3.42 -3.61
CA GLY A 252 4.07 2.12 -2.94
C GLY A 252 5.20 1.16 -3.29
N ALA A 253 6.30 1.67 -3.85
CA ALA A 253 7.52 0.87 -4.05
C ALA A 253 8.34 0.71 -2.77
N ILE A 254 8.32 1.70 -1.89
CA ILE A 254 9.10 1.74 -0.64
C ILE A 254 8.23 1.49 0.59
N MET A 255 7.02 2.07 0.59
CA MET A 255 6.01 1.86 1.64
C MET A 255 4.80 1.17 1.02
N PRO A 256 4.78 -0.17 0.98
CA PRO A 256 3.70 -0.93 0.34
C PRO A 256 2.38 -0.81 1.08
N PRO A 257 1.26 -1.24 0.49
CA PRO A 257 -0.06 -1.23 1.14
C PRO A 257 -0.06 -1.99 2.47
N PHE A 258 -0.61 -1.39 3.52
CA PHE A 258 -0.65 -1.99 4.85
C PHE A 258 -1.81 -2.99 5.01
N GLY A 259 -1.59 -4.00 5.86
CA GLY A 259 -2.66 -4.83 6.38
C GLY A 259 -3.34 -4.19 7.59
N VAL A 260 -4.49 -4.71 7.99
CA VAL A 260 -5.20 -4.29 9.22
C VAL A 260 -5.50 -5.50 10.11
N HIS A 261 -5.67 -5.26 11.41
CA HIS A 261 -6.04 -6.29 12.40
C HIS A 261 -5.09 -7.50 12.42
N GLY A 262 -3.80 -7.26 12.25
CA GLY A 262 -2.76 -8.30 12.18
C GLY A 262 -2.44 -8.80 10.77
N GLY A 263 -3.18 -8.39 9.76
CA GLY A 263 -2.88 -8.71 8.35
C GLY A 263 -1.57 -8.10 7.87
N GLU A 264 -0.89 -8.77 6.94
CA GLU A 264 0.41 -8.38 6.38
C GLU A 264 0.26 -7.33 5.27
N THR A 265 1.37 -6.65 4.94
CA THR A 265 1.44 -5.76 3.78
C THR A 265 1.22 -6.51 2.48
N GLY A 266 0.65 -5.84 1.47
CA GLY A 266 0.69 -6.32 0.08
C GLY A 266 2.08 -6.11 -0.54
N ALA A 267 2.37 -6.81 -1.64
CA ALA A 267 3.61 -6.62 -2.38
C ALA A 267 3.75 -5.17 -2.90
N PRO A 268 4.98 -4.62 -2.92
CA PRO A 268 5.24 -3.29 -3.45
C PRO A 268 5.09 -3.21 -4.97
N VAL A 269 5.07 -1.99 -5.48
CA VAL A 269 5.31 -1.70 -6.89
C VAL A 269 6.74 -2.08 -7.25
N ASP A 270 6.90 -2.68 -8.43
CA ASP A 270 8.21 -2.92 -9.03
C ASP A 270 8.19 -2.70 -10.55
N SER A 271 9.30 -2.24 -11.11
CA SER A 271 9.51 -2.20 -12.55
C SER A 271 11.00 -2.31 -12.90
N TYR A 272 11.27 -2.99 -13.99
CA TYR A 272 12.62 -3.11 -14.54
C TYR A 272 12.55 -3.37 -16.06
N VAL A 273 13.69 -3.30 -16.73
CA VAL A 273 13.79 -3.58 -18.18
C VAL A 273 14.68 -4.79 -18.39
N ILE A 274 14.20 -5.72 -19.20
CA ILE A 274 15.02 -6.79 -19.78
C ILE A 274 15.46 -6.30 -21.16
N ASN A 275 16.75 -6.06 -21.33
CA ASN A 275 17.32 -5.64 -22.61
C ASN A 275 17.27 -6.78 -23.64
N ALA A 276 17.40 -6.44 -24.93
CA ALA A 276 17.40 -7.43 -26.02
C ALA A 276 18.53 -8.48 -25.92
N ASP A 277 19.59 -8.20 -25.16
CA ASP A 277 20.67 -9.13 -24.83
C ASP A 277 20.45 -9.95 -23.56
N GLU A 278 19.21 -9.96 -23.03
CA GLU A 278 18.78 -10.66 -21.81
C GLU A 278 19.38 -10.10 -20.50
N THR A 279 20.08 -8.96 -20.54
CA THR A 279 20.53 -8.30 -19.31
C THR A 279 19.38 -7.52 -18.65
N GLU A 280 19.34 -7.50 -17.32
CA GLU A 280 18.32 -6.77 -16.57
C GLU A 280 18.81 -5.41 -16.11
N HIS A 281 17.97 -4.39 -16.26
CA HIS A 281 18.18 -3.06 -15.73
C HIS A 281 17.15 -2.74 -14.64
N HIS A 282 17.58 -2.80 -13.39
CA HIS A 282 16.75 -2.44 -12.23
C HIS A 282 16.93 -0.96 -11.89
N PHE A 283 15.80 -0.28 -11.61
CA PHE A 283 15.81 1.13 -11.25
C PHE A 283 16.03 1.31 -9.75
N ALA A 284 16.83 2.31 -9.38
CA ALA A 284 17.00 2.71 -7.98
C ALA A 284 15.66 3.13 -7.32
N SER A 285 14.73 3.59 -8.15
CA SER A 285 13.35 3.89 -7.77
C SER A 285 12.38 3.20 -8.74
N PRO A 286 11.97 1.97 -8.48
CA PRO A 286 11.16 1.19 -9.41
C PRO A 286 9.76 1.79 -9.68
N GLY A 287 9.29 2.68 -8.79
CA GLY A 287 8.02 3.42 -8.97
C GLY A 287 8.16 4.80 -9.64
N LYS A 288 9.36 5.31 -9.87
CA LYS A 288 9.61 6.68 -10.39
C LYS A 288 10.68 6.63 -11.48
N VAL A 289 10.30 6.32 -12.71
CA VAL A 289 11.19 6.22 -13.87
C VAL A 289 10.91 7.37 -14.83
N GLY A 290 11.92 8.08 -15.26
CA GLY A 290 11.80 9.23 -16.17
C GLY A 290 12.60 9.05 -17.44
N GLY A 291 11.92 8.77 -18.58
CA GLY A 291 12.52 8.81 -19.91
C GLY A 291 13.64 7.78 -20.14
N HIS A 292 13.56 6.57 -19.52
CA HIS A 292 14.55 5.51 -19.79
C HIS A 292 14.50 5.10 -21.25
N PRO A 293 15.63 5.13 -21.98
CA PRO A 293 15.65 4.77 -23.39
C PRO A 293 15.41 3.27 -23.60
N LEU A 294 14.55 2.94 -24.58
CA LEU A 294 14.30 1.57 -25.03
C LEU A 294 14.75 1.40 -26.47
N ALA A 295 15.38 0.27 -26.75
CA ALA A 295 15.71 -0.21 -28.09
C ALA A 295 14.74 -1.34 -28.51
N GLU A 296 14.73 -1.66 -29.80
CA GLU A 296 14.00 -2.82 -30.33
C GLU A 296 14.42 -4.11 -29.63
N GLY A 297 13.44 -4.87 -29.14
CA GLY A 297 13.64 -6.11 -28.40
C GLY A 297 13.62 -5.92 -26.89
N ASP A 298 13.81 -4.71 -26.36
CA ASP A 298 13.74 -4.46 -24.91
C ASP A 298 12.32 -4.69 -24.39
N THR A 299 12.23 -5.28 -23.22
CA THR A 299 10.96 -5.63 -22.55
C THR A 299 10.84 -4.93 -21.21
N VAL A 300 9.83 -4.10 -21.06
CA VAL A 300 9.47 -3.47 -19.77
C VAL A 300 8.67 -4.46 -18.96
N ILE A 301 9.13 -4.77 -17.77
CA ILE A 301 8.40 -5.57 -16.77
C ILE A 301 7.76 -4.63 -15.76
N LEU A 302 6.46 -4.81 -15.55
CA LEU A 302 5.66 -4.06 -14.60
C LEU A 302 5.07 -4.99 -13.55
N GLN A 303 5.12 -4.58 -12.29
CA GLN A 303 4.37 -5.17 -11.19
C GLN A 303 3.64 -4.06 -10.45
N SER A 304 2.32 -4.10 -10.44
CA SER A 304 1.54 -3.19 -9.61
C SER A 304 1.57 -3.63 -8.14
N ALA A 305 1.37 -2.70 -7.22
CA ALA A 305 1.19 -3.05 -5.82
C ALA A 305 -0.04 -3.94 -5.64
N ALA A 306 0.00 -4.78 -4.63
CA ALA A 306 -1.11 -5.63 -4.22
C ALA A 306 -1.89 -5.00 -3.06
N GLY A 307 -3.00 -5.59 -2.63
CA GLY A 307 -3.77 -5.14 -1.47
C GLY A 307 -3.20 -5.70 -0.16
N GLY A 308 -3.39 -4.98 0.95
CA GLY A 308 -3.07 -5.46 2.29
C GLY A 308 -4.01 -6.59 2.77
N GLY A 309 -3.53 -7.44 3.67
CA GLY A 309 -4.33 -8.49 4.32
C GLY A 309 -5.21 -7.95 5.45
N TYR A 310 -6.32 -8.60 5.70
CA TYR A 310 -7.22 -8.31 6.83
C TYR A 310 -7.20 -9.45 7.84
N GLY A 311 -6.96 -9.15 9.11
CA GLY A 311 -6.91 -10.16 10.16
C GLY A 311 -5.63 -11.00 10.15
N ASP A 312 -5.39 -11.71 11.25
CA ASP A 312 -4.22 -12.55 11.42
C ASP A 312 -4.19 -13.71 10.41
N PRO A 313 -3.12 -13.85 9.58
CA PRO A 313 -3.01 -14.94 8.61
C PRO A 313 -3.07 -16.35 9.24
N LEU A 314 -2.68 -16.49 10.51
CA LEU A 314 -2.80 -17.78 11.22
C LEU A 314 -4.25 -18.19 11.51
N ARG A 315 -5.22 -17.28 11.32
CA ARG A 315 -6.67 -17.57 11.46
C ARG A 315 -7.34 -17.96 10.14
N ARG A 316 -6.65 -17.77 8.97
CA ARG A 316 -7.24 -18.15 7.68
C ARG A 316 -7.56 -19.64 7.66
N ASP A 317 -8.74 -20.00 7.15
CA ASP A 317 -9.15 -21.40 6.99
C ASP A 317 -8.08 -22.17 6.18
N PRO A 318 -7.52 -23.28 6.72
CA PRO A 318 -6.54 -24.08 5.99
C PRO A 318 -7.02 -24.54 4.61
N GLU A 319 -8.32 -24.80 4.44
CA GLU A 319 -8.91 -25.17 3.14
C GLU A 319 -8.89 -24.00 2.15
N GLU A 320 -9.04 -22.77 2.61
CA GLU A 320 -8.87 -21.59 1.76
C GLU A 320 -7.42 -21.40 1.34
N VAL A 321 -6.47 -21.62 2.25
CA VAL A 321 -5.03 -21.59 1.91
C VAL A 321 -4.68 -22.69 0.90
N HIS A 322 -5.23 -23.88 1.07
CA HIS A 322 -5.03 -24.99 0.13
C HIS A 322 -5.54 -24.64 -1.27
N ARG A 323 -6.77 -24.08 -1.36
CA ARG A 323 -7.32 -23.59 -2.64
C ARG A 323 -6.47 -22.50 -3.27
N ASP A 324 -5.94 -21.56 -2.47
CA ASP A 324 -5.03 -20.54 -2.97
C ASP A 324 -3.75 -21.14 -3.55
N VAL A 325 -3.21 -22.20 -2.92
CA VAL A 325 -2.03 -22.92 -3.43
C VAL A 325 -2.35 -23.67 -4.72
N GLU A 326 -3.50 -24.34 -4.82
CA GLU A 326 -3.92 -25.05 -6.04
C GLU A 326 -4.15 -24.10 -7.23
N ASN A 327 -4.54 -22.85 -6.96
CA ASN A 327 -4.79 -21.84 -7.98
C ASN A 327 -3.59 -20.92 -8.25
N ASP A 328 -2.39 -21.25 -7.78
CA ASP A 328 -1.17 -20.46 -7.93
C ASP A 328 -1.33 -18.98 -7.44
N LEU A 329 -2.14 -18.76 -6.40
CA LEU A 329 -2.31 -17.46 -5.76
C LEU A 329 -1.34 -17.29 -4.56
N VAL A 330 -1.05 -18.42 -3.88
CA VAL A 330 -0.14 -18.52 -2.74
C VAL A 330 0.81 -19.70 -2.96
N SER A 331 2.10 -19.50 -2.74
CA SER A 331 3.08 -20.58 -2.82
C SER A 331 2.99 -21.51 -1.59
N ARG A 332 3.44 -22.75 -1.75
CA ARG A 332 3.56 -23.71 -0.63
C ARG A 332 4.46 -23.18 0.49
N GLU A 333 5.47 -22.39 0.15
CA GLU A 333 6.38 -21.79 1.11
C GLU A 333 5.65 -20.74 1.98
N ILE A 334 4.91 -19.83 1.38
CA ILE A 334 4.12 -18.82 2.10
C ILE A 334 2.96 -19.48 2.87
N ALA A 335 2.31 -20.50 2.30
CA ALA A 335 1.30 -21.27 3.01
C ALA A 335 1.85 -21.86 4.31
N LYS A 336 3.10 -22.35 4.30
CA LYS A 336 3.76 -22.90 5.48
C LYS A 336 4.28 -21.83 6.43
N THR A 337 5.02 -20.84 5.94
CA THR A 337 5.78 -19.91 6.77
C THR A 337 4.94 -18.77 7.35
N ILE A 338 3.91 -18.32 6.63
CA ILE A 338 3.05 -17.20 7.04
C ILE A 338 1.69 -17.68 7.52
N TYR A 339 1.01 -18.54 6.75
CA TYR A 339 -0.30 -19.08 7.14
C TYR A 339 -0.23 -20.26 8.11
N GLY A 340 0.97 -20.83 8.28
CA GLY A 340 1.22 -21.96 9.18
C GLY A 340 0.55 -23.26 8.75
N VAL A 341 0.15 -23.40 7.47
CA VAL A 341 -0.50 -24.60 6.94
C VAL A 341 0.54 -25.62 6.51
N ARG A 342 0.38 -26.84 6.96
CA ARG A 342 1.22 -27.99 6.60
C ARG A 342 0.46 -28.93 5.69
N PHE A 343 1.19 -29.49 4.72
CA PHE A 343 0.66 -30.48 3.78
C PHE A 343 1.38 -31.81 3.94
N ASP A 344 0.65 -32.89 3.80
CA ASP A 344 1.16 -34.24 3.70
C ASP A 344 1.87 -34.47 2.34
N ASN A 345 2.51 -35.64 2.20
CA ASN A 345 3.24 -36.02 0.99
C ASN A 345 2.33 -36.14 -0.25
N ASP A 346 1.07 -36.43 -0.07
CA ASP A 346 0.05 -36.52 -1.12
C ASP A 346 -0.60 -35.14 -1.46
N GLY A 347 -0.22 -34.09 -0.73
CA GLY A 347 -0.71 -32.73 -0.93
C GLY A 347 -1.94 -32.35 -0.12
N THR A 348 -2.50 -33.26 0.67
CA THR A 348 -3.60 -32.99 1.60
C THR A 348 -3.14 -32.19 2.82
N ILE A 349 -4.09 -31.56 3.52
CA ILE A 349 -3.77 -30.75 4.71
C ILE A 349 -3.49 -31.67 5.91
N ASP A 350 -2.31 -31.53 6.52
CA ASP A 350 -2.01 -32.09 7.85
C ASP A 350 -2.66 -31.20 8.92
N ILE A 351 -3.84 -31.57 9.37
CA ILE A 351 -4.64 -30.77 10.33
C ILE A 351 -3.93 -30.63 11.67
N GLU A 352 -3.40 -31.73 12.26
CA GLU A 352 -2.73 -31.70 13.56
C GLU A 352 -1.38 -30.96 13.48
N GLY A 353 -0.62 -31.21 12.42
CA GLY A 353 0.63 -30.50 12.16
C GLY A 353 0.40 -29.00 11.91
N THR A 354 -0.68 -28.63 11.22
CA THR A 354 -1.09 -27.23 11.02
C THR A 354 -1.41 -26.55 12.34
N ALA A 355 -2.22 -27.17 13.19
CA ALA A 355 -2.59 -26.61 14.49
C ALA A 355 -1.35 -26.39 15.37
N SER A 356 -0.48 -27.39 15.47
CA SER A 356 0.75 -27.33 16.25
C SER A 356 1.73 -26.28 15.71
N HIS A 357 1.85 -26.18 14.39
CA HIS A 357 2.73 -25.22 13.73
C HIS A 357 2.24 -23.77 13.91
N ARG A 358 0.95 -23.52 13.77
CA ARG A 358 0.33 -22.20 14.04
C ARG A 358 0.54 -21.75 15.48
N ALA A 359 0.38 -22.64 16.45
CA ALA A 359 0.64 -22.34 17.86
C ALA A 359 2.11 -21.92 18.08
N ALA A 360 3.06 -22.65 17.48
CA ALA A 360 4.48 -22.32 17.57
C ALA A 360 4.82 -20.97 16.89
N LEU A 361 4.26 -20.69 15.70
CA LEU A 361 4.43 -19.40 15.02
C LEU A 361 3.86 -18.22 15.85
N SER A 362 2.69 -18.42 16.45
CA SER A 362 2.06 -17.38 17.29
C SER A 362 2.89 -17.09 18.55
N GLU A 363 3.43 -18.12 19.20
CA GLU A 363 4.28 -17.98 20.39
C GLU A 363 5.63 -17.32 20.07
N ALA A 364 6.16 -17.60 18.88
CA ALA A 364 7.46 -17.07 18.44
C ALA A 364 7.40 -15.60 17.96
N ARG A 365 6.24 -14.99 17.87
CA ARG A 365 6.10 -13.60 17.41
C ARG A 365 6.85 -12.64 18.32
N PRO A 366 7.77 -11.81 17.78
CA PRO A 366 8.50 -10.82 18.56
C PRO A 366 7.55 -9.79 19.18
N ARG A 367 7.80 -9.44 20.44
CA ARG A 367 7.02 -8.43 21.18
C ARG A 367 7.96 -7.47 21.87
N LEU A 368 7.52 -6.21 21.95
CA LEU A 368 8.19 -5.16 22.70
C LEU A 368 7.17 -4.46 23.59
N ARG A 369 7.65 -3.95 24.74
CA ARG A 369 6.83 -3.12 25.61
C ARG A 369 6.97 -1.66 25.20
N THR A 370 5.86 -0.97 25.02
CA THR A 370 5.85 0.46 24.75
C THR A 370 6.26 1.25 25.98
N ILE A 371 6.99 2.33 25.78
CA ILE A 371 7.28 3.34 26.81
C ILE A 371 6.95 4.71 26.26
N SER A 372 6.43 5.62 27.11
CA SER A 372 6.17 7.00 26.72
C SER A 372 7.47 7.74 26.45
N ASP A 373 7.50 8.50 25.37
CA ASP A 373 8.62 9.36 25.00
C ASP A 373 8.09 10.71 24.51
N GLU A 374 8.62 11.79 25.05
CA GLU A 374 8.25 13.16 24.67
C GLU A 374 9.12 13.73 23.52
N ASN A 375 10.13 12.96 23.09
CA ASN A 375 11.00 13.40 22.01
C ASN A 375 10.30 13.30 20.66
N ASP A 376 10.66 14.20 19.73
CA ASP A 376 10.18 14.14 18.35
C ASP A 376 10.64 12.82 17.70
N PRO A 377 9.73 11.91 17.31
CA PRO A 377 10.09 10.63 16.72
C PRO A 377 10.57 10.75 15.28
N TYR A 378 10.50 11.95 14.69
CA TYR A 378 10.78 12.14 13.28
C TYR A 378 12.19 12.65 13.01
N VAL A 379 12.83 12.05 12.01
CA VAL A 379 14.01 12.64 11.35
C VAL A 379 13.52 13.44 10.15
N ALA A 380 13.96 14.69 10.06
CA ALA A 380 13.61 15.60 8.97
C ALA A 380 14.82 15.92 8.09
N SER A 381 14.61 15.98 6.78
CA SER A 381 15.58 16.43 5.77
C SER A 381 14.81 17.23 4.70
N GLY A 382 14.93 18.55 4.72
CA GLY A 382 14.14 19.43 3.83
C GLY A 382 12.62 19.23 4.01
N PRO A 383 11.87 18.92 2.94
CA PRO A 383 10.46 18.59 3.01
C PRO A 383 10.19 17.17 3.51
N SER A 384 11.22 16.34 3.57
CA SER A 384 11.15 14.94 3.98
C SER A 384 11.05 14.82 5.48
N ARG A 385 10.15 13.96 5.96
CA ARG A 385 10.00 13.67 7.38
C ARG A 385 9.60 12.22 7.54
N ARG A 386 10.37 11.45 8.32
CA ARG A 386 10.14 10.03 8.55
C ARG A 386 10.16 9.69 10.03
N ARG A 387 9.21 8.88 10.47
CA ARG A 387 9.18 8.34 11.84
C ARG A 387 10.31 7.33 12.03
N THR A 388 11.00 7.44 13.15
CA THR A 388 11.99 6.46 13.58
C THR A 388 11.38 5.56 14.68
N ILE A 389 11.74 4.29 14.65
CA ILE A 389 11.44 3.31 15.68
C ILE A 389 12.77 2.96 16.33
N ARG A 390 13.00 3.49 17.55
CA ARG A 390 14.25 3.30 18.28
C ARG A 390 14.23 1.99 19.05
N LEU A 391 15.24 1.15 18.83
CA LEU A 391 15.37 -0.16 19.45
C LEU A 391 16.78 -0.35 20.02
N HIS A 392 16.87 -1.08 21.13
CA HIS A 392 18.17 -1.46 21.69
C HIS A 392 18.92 -2.39 20.72
N PRO A 393 20.26 -2.28 20.56
CA PRO A 393 21.05 -3.15 19.67
C PRO A 393 20.85 -4.65 19.88
N ALA A 394 20.62 -5.08 21.13
CA ALA A 394 20.35 -6.49 21.43
C ALA A 394 19.00 -6.97 20.89
N ASP A 395 17.97 -6.09 20.83
CA ASP A 395 16.67 -6.43 20.26
C ASP A 395 16.74 -6.49 18.73
N LEU A 396 17.54 -5.60 18.10
CA LEU A 396 17.81 -5.71 16.67
C LEU A 396 18.42 -7.08 16.32
N ALA A 397 19.45 -7.49 17.08
CA ALA A 397 20.10 -8.78 16.86
C ALA A 397 19.17 -9.97 17.15
N ALA A 398 18.34 -9.87 18.19
CA ALA A 398 17.40 -10.95 18.56
C ALA A 398 16.28 -11.16 17.52
N HIS A 399 15.90 -10.11 16.80
CA HIS A 399 14.80 -10.13 15.83
C HIS A 399 15.26 -10.03 14.37
N ASP A 400 16.57 -10.17 14.11
CA ASP A 400 17.17 -10.10 12.77
C ASP A 400 16.80 -8.80 12.03
N LEU A 401 16.86 -7.68 12.74
CA LEU A 401 16.55 -6.35 12.21
C LEU A 401 17.83 -5.54 11.97
N ALA A 402 17.82 -4.74 10.91
CA ALA A 402 18.90 -3.85 10.55
C ALA A 402 18.53 -2.37 10.76
N PRO A 403 19.48 -1.47 11.07
CA PRO A 403 19.24 -0.04 10.98
C PRO A 403 18.73 0.38 9.60
N ASP A 404 17.86 1.39 9.56
CA ASP A 404 17.14 1.88 8.37
C ASP A 404 16.16 0.87 7.73
N GLN A 405 16.04 -0.34 8.26
CA GLN A 405 14.97 -1.26 7.84
C GLN A 405 13.61 -0.70 8.21
N LYS A 406 12.62 -0.88 7.35
CA LYS A 406 11.23 -0.53 7.62
C LYS A 406 10.55 -1.68 8.36
N ILE A 407 9.87 -1.33 9.43
CA ILE A 407 9.15 -2.28 10.27
C ILE A 407 7.75 -1.77 10.62
N GLU A 408 6.94 -2.68 11.10
CA GLU A 408 5.63 -2.42 11.68
C GLU A 408 5.63 -2.73 13.17
N LEU A 409 5.04 -1.82 13.94
CA LEU A 409 4.53 -2.11 15.28
C LEU A 409 3.01 -2.24 15.15
N LEU A 410 2.44 -3.27 15.76
CA LEU A 410 1.01 -3.53 15.64
C LEU A 410 0.42 -4.08 16.93
N ASP A 411 -0.84 -3.74 17.13
CA ASP A 411 -1.76 -4.34 18.08
C ASP A 411 -2.76 -5.26 17.33
N GLU A 412 -3.63 -5.94 18.04
CA GLU A 412 -4.64 -6.85 17.45
C GLU A 412 -5.66 -6.11 16.56
N VAL A 413 -5.91 -4.83 16.83
CA VAL A 413 -6.90 -4.02 16.13
C VAL A 413 -6.25 -2.83 15.44
N GLY A 414 -6.73 -2.47 14.26
CA GLY A 414 -6.32 -1.28 13.51
C GLY A 414 -5.18 -1.52 12.53
N ALA A 415 -4.76 -0.45 11.89
CA ALA A 415 -3.61 -0.41 11.02
C ALA A 415 -2.30 -0.30 11.83
N PRO A 416 -1.17 -0.81 11.33
CA PRO A 416 0.11 -0.78 12.05
C PRO A 416 0.75 0.61 12.05
N LEU A 417 1.54 0.91 13.08
CA LEU A 417 2.50 2.02 13.05
C LEU A 417 3.73 1.57 12.27
N ARG A 418 4.14 2.35 11.26
CA ARG A 418 5.27 2.04 10.39
C ARG A 418 6.37 3.08 10.52
N GLY A 419 7.62 2.62 10.52
CA GLY A 419 8.78 3.51 10.63
C GLY A 419 10.09 2.83 10.28
N TRP A 420 11.15 3.61 10.39
CA TRP A 420 12.53 3.18 10.12
C TRP A 420 13.25 2.88 11.42
N VAL A 421 13.88 1.72 11.48
CA VAL A 421 14.63 1.27 12.65
C VAL A 421 15.84 2.16 12.88
N VAL A 422 16.02 2.57 14.14
CA VAL A 422 17.23 3.24 14.62
C VAL A 422 17.79 2.44 15.79
N SER A 423 19.06 2.09 15.71
CA SER A 423 19.80 1.46 16.81
C SER A 423 20.15 2.50 17.87
N ASP A 424 19.69 2.32 19.10
CA ASP A 424 19.88 3.26 20.21
C ASP A 424 20.16 2.50 21.51
N ASP A 425 21.39 2.60 22.01
CA ASP A 425 21.84 1.94 23.22
C ASP A 425 21.31 2.56 24.52
N THR A 426 20.64 3.71 24.42
CA THR A 426 19.96 4.36 25.56
C THR A 426 18.55 3.81 25.79
N VAL A 427 17.98 3.12 24.81
CA VAL A 427 16.68 2.45 24.94
C VAL A 427 16.82 1.20 25.81
N VAL A 428 15.89 0.96 26.71
CA VAL A 428 15.88 -0.25 27.54
C VAL A 428 15.57 -1.47 26.67
N GLN A 429 16.36 -2.53 26.79
CA GLN A 429 16.12 -3.78 26.05
C GLN A 429 14.70 -4.31 26.28
N GLY A 430 14.06 -4.79 25.24
CA GLY A 430 12.68 -5.28 25.24
C GLY A 430 11.63 -4.18 25.24
N THR A 431 12.03 -2.90 24.98
CA THR A 431 11.09 -1.77 24.90
C THR A 431 11.22 -1.00 23.60
N THR A 432 10.16 -0.23 23.28
CA THR A 432 10.18 0.76 22.19
C THR A 432 9.58 2.07 22.67
N PRO A 433 10.31 3.20 22.58
CA PRO A 433 9.80 4.51 22.91
C PRO A 433 8.81 5.00 21.86
N LEU A 434 7.64 5.48 22.30
CA LEU A 434 6.60 6.06 21.42
C LEU A 434 6.10 7.39 21.98
N ASP A 435 5.91 8.34 21.09
CA ASP A 435 5.23 9.59 21.39
C ASP A 435 3.70 9.36 21.55
N GLU A 436 2.99 10.38 22.00
CA GLU A 436 1.53 10.34 22.19
C GLU A 436 0.79 9.90 20.92
N LEU A 437 1.22 10.41 19.74
CA LEU A 437 0.58 10.07 18.46
C LEU A 437 0.83 8.61 18.08
N GLY A 438 2.03 8.08 18.35
CA GLY A 438 2.34 6.66 18.11
C GLY A 438 1.52 5.73 19.00
N LEU A 439 1.36 6.06 20.30
CA LEU A 439 0.49 5.32 21.21
C LEU A 439 -0.98 5.38 20.76
N ARG A 440 -1.46 6.57 20.36
CA ARG A 440 -2.82 6.78 19.84
C ARG A 440 -3.06 6.00 18.55
N LEU A 441 -2.10 5.99 17.62
CA LEU A 441 -2.18 5.23 16.37
C LEU A 441 -2.36 3.73 16.67
N LEU A 442 -1.57 3.19 17.60
CA LEU A 442 -1.68 1.80 18.03
C LEU A 442 -2.89 1.54 18.93
N GLY A 443 -3.53 2.59 19.47
CA GLY A 443 -4.65 2.49 20.41
C GLY A 443 -4.25 1.82 21.72
N VAL A 444 -3.03 2.03 22.17
CA VAL A 444 -2.47 1.43 23.38
C VAL A 444 -1.95 2.50 24.33
N GLU A 445 -1.81 2.14 25.61
CA GLU A 445 -1.15 2.96 26.61
C GLU A 445 0.34 2.59 26.75
N ALA A 446 1.14 3.48 27.30
CA ALA A 446 2.51 3.16 27.65
C ALA A 446 2.55 1.98 28.65
N GLY A 447 3.43 1.02 28.39
CA GLY A 447 3.54 -0.22 29.13
C GLY A 447 2.83 -1.42 28.49
N ALA A 448 2.04 -1.21 27.44
CA ALA A 448 1.44 -2.28 26.67
C ALA A 448 2.47 -3.07 25.85
N GLU A 449 2.20 -4.34 25.61
CA GLU A 449 2.96 -5.15 24.65
C GLU A 449 2.41 -4.96 23.24
N VAL A 450 3.31 -4.77 22.28
CA VAL A 450 3.00 -4.68 20.85
C VAL A 450 3.86 -5.67 20.07
N TYR A 451 3.32 -6.18 18.98
CA TYR A 451 4.07 -7.00 18.05
C TYR A 451 5.00 -6.15 17.19
N ILE A 452 6.12 -6.74 16.79
CA ILE A 452 7.08 -6.13 15.86
C ILE A 452 7.36 -7.10 14.72
N ARG A 453 7.41 -6.59 13.50
CA ARG A 453 7.80 -7.36 12.32
C ARG A 453 8.38 -6.48 11.21
N PRO A 454 9.25 -7.03 10.34
CA PRO A 454 9.58 -6.37 9.08
C PRO A 454 8.35 -6.29 8.17
N LEU A 455 8.37 -5.39 7.18
CA LEU A 455 7.34 -5.37 6.14
C LEU A 455 7.42 -6.67 5.34
N TYR A 456 6.27 -7.30 5.09
CA TYR A 456 6.19 -8.47 4.22
C TYR A 456 6.68 -8.08 2.82
N THR A 457 7.64 -8.83 2.32
CA THR A 457 8.16 -8.67 0.96
C THR A 457 8.27 -10.05 0.35
N PRO A 458 7.31 -10.44 -0.51
CA PRO A 458 7.38 -11.73 -1.17
C PRO A 458 8.61 -11.81 -2.07
N VAL A 459 9.33 -12.92 -2.01
CA VAL A 459 10.33 -13.26 -3.00
C VAL A 459 9.57 -13.79 -4.21
N VAL A 460 9.30 -12.91 -5.17
CA VAL A 460 8.63 -13.32 -6.41
C VAL A 460 9.68 -13.96 -7.32
N GLU A 461 9.76 -15.29 -7.30
CA GLU A 461 10.50 -15.99 -8.35
C GLU A 461 9.79 -15.79 -9.69
N TYR A 462 10.46 -15.14 -10.62
CA TYR A 462 9.91 -14.88 -11.95
C TYR A 462 9.92 -16.16 -12.78
N ARG A 463 8.75 -16.76 -13.00
CA ARG A 463 8.63 -17.80 -14.02
C ARG A 463 8.76 -17.12 -15.38
N THR A 464 9.94 -17.19 -15.99
CA THR A 464 10.23 -16.72 -17.35
C THR A 464 9.69 -17.63 -18.46
N ALA A 465 9.09 -18.78 -18.11
CA ALA A 465 8.57 -19.71 -19.11
C ALA A 465 7.11 -19.40 -19.45
N PRO A 466 6.76 -19.30 -20.75
CA PRO A 466 5.37 -19.28 -21.16
C PRO A 466 4.70 -20.59 -20.73
N VAL A 467 3.50 -20.49 -20.19
CA VAL A 467 2.61 -21.65 -20.05
C VAL A 467 2.31 -22.11 -21.47
N THR A 468 2.88 -23.26 -21.87
CA THR A 468 2.63 -23.90 -23.17
C THR A 468 1.22 -24.45 -23.26
#